data_22b2f8ae5f7a8aecfd085beec2b69fa5
#
_entry.id   22b2f8ae5f7a8aecfd085beec2b69fa5
#
_cell.length_a   1.000
_cell.length_b   1.000
_cell.length_c   1.000
_cell.angle_alpha   90.00
_cell.angle_beta   90.00
_cell.angle_gamma   90.00
#
_symmetry.space_group_name_H-M   'P 1'
#
loop_
_entity.id
_entity.type
_entity.pdbx_description
1 polymer ?
#
loop_
_entity_poly.entity_id
_entity_poly.type
_entity_poly.pdbx_seq_one_letter_code
_entity_poly.pdbx_strand_id
1 'polypeptide(L)'
;LSKEEXAIIYLCEKTKYRYGHRKIKELLKRDYHIKLNRNTVQRIMQKYHLQCRVKQKRRWKSQGESVVVAPNLLQREFHASKPNQKWVTDITYIQYGPDTLYLSTIMDLFNNQIVAYKLYTHQQIPLVIDTLDEALEKRGNPKGVIIHSDQGSVYXSYAYQNRIKEKNLVSSMSRRGNCWDNAVIESFHSNLKSEEFQYVKFNSLSLEEVKDRVDQFMRYYNDERIQEKLGYHTPIEFGDMAA
;
A
#
# COMPACT_ATOMS: atom_id res chain seq x y z
N LEU A 1 -8.59 5.68 35.84
CA LEU A 1 -7.73 5.78 34.64
C LEU A 1 -7.04 7.14 34.62
N SER A 2 -5.74 7.13 34.36
CA SER A 2 -5.00 8.36 34.18
C SER A 2 -5.32 9.02 32.83
N LYS A 3 -4.96 10.30 32.69
CA LYS A 3 -5.12 11.04 31.43
C LYS A 3 -4.40 10.30 30.29
N GLU A 4 -3.22 9.77 30.59
CA GLU A 4 -2.40 9.05 29.61
C GLU A 4 -3.09 7.76 29.20
N GLU A 5 -3.62 7.03 30.16
CA GLU A 5 -4.34 5.79 29.88
C GLU A 5 -5.61 6.02 29.03
N UNK A 6 -6.27 6.93 29.16
CA UNK A 6 -7.29 7.28 28.54
C UNK A 6 -7.07 7.54 27.24
N ALA A 7 -6.13 8.42 26.96
CA ALA A 7 -5.73 8.78 25.60
C ALA A 7 -5.30 7.55 24.80
N ILE A 8 -4.52 6.67 25.41
CA ILE A 8 -4.04 5.45 24.74
C ILE A 8 -5.24 4.57 24.35
N ILE A 9 -6.21 4.37 25.25
CA ILE A 9 -7.39 3.56 24.97
C ILE A 9 -8.15 4.16 23.78
N TYR A 10 -8.39 5.47 23.82
CA TYR A 10 -9.09 6.16 22.72
C TYR A 10 -8.37 6.01 21.38
N LEU A 11 -7.05 6.21 21.38
CA LEU A 11 -6.27 6.11 20.15
C LEU A 11 -6.28 4.70 19.58
N CYS A 12 -6.17 3.68 20.43
CA CYS A 12 -6.22 2.29 19.97
C CYS A 12 -7.57 1.96 19.34
N GLU A 13 -8.66 2.40 19.96
CA GLU A 13 -10.01 2.19 19.41
C GLU A 13 -10.22 2.97 18.11
N LYS A 14 -9.81 4.24 18.09
CA LYS A 14 -9.94 5.10 16.91
C LYS A 14 -9.19 4.53 15.71
N THR A 15 -8.02 3.94 15.94
CA THR A 15 -7.22 3.34 14.87
C THR A 15 -7.61 1.88 14.61
N LYS A 16 -8.69 1.40 15.21
CA LYS A 16 -9.21 0.04 15.02
C LYS A 16 -8.16 -1.03 15.33
N TYR A 17 -7.32 -0.76 16.33
CA TYR A 17 -6.26 -1.69 16.78
C TYR A 17 -5.28 -2.05 15.66
N ARG A 18 -5.07 -1.13 14.70
CA ARG A 18 -4.14 -1.34 13.60
C ARG A 18 -2.69 -0.97 13.95
N TYR A 19 -2.51 -0.24 15.05
CA TYR A 19 -1.20 0.33 15.42
C TYR A 19 -0.61 -0.38 16.64
N GLY A 20 0.69 -0.63 16.58
CA GLY A 20 1.46 -1.07 17.75
C GLY A 20 1.90 0.11 18.61
N HIS A 21 2.60 -0.20 19.69
CA HIS A 21 2.94 0.80 20.71
C HIS A 21 3.81 1.95 20.17
N ARG A 22 4.64 1.70 19.15
CA ARG A 22 5.50 2.76 18.58
C ARG A 22 4.66 3.84 17.90
N LYS A 23 3.68 3.45 17.09
CA LYS A 23 2.79 4.41 16.43
C LYS A 23 1.86 5.10 17.42
N ILE A 24 1.35 4.36 18.42
CA ILE A 24 0.50 4.95 19.47
C ILE A 24 1.28 6.00 20.24
N LYS A 25 2.57 5.72 20.57
CA LYS A 25 3.44 6.71 21.21
C LYS A 25 3.53 8.01 20.40
N GLU A 26 3.71 7.88 19.08
CA GLU A 26 3.84 9.06 18.21
C GLU A 26 2.51 9.83 18.10
N LEU A 27 1.38 9.15 18.08
CA LEU A 27 0.07 9.80 18.09
C LEU A 27 -0.21 10.52 19.40
N LEU A 28 0.22 9.97 20.52
CA LEU A 28 0.11 10.65 21.83
C LEU A 28 0.84 11.98 21.80
N LYS A 29 2.07 11.96 21.28
CA LYS A 29 2.89 13.17 21.19
C LYS A 29 2.24 14.18 20.24
N ARG A 30 1.80 13.73 19.09
CA ARG A 30 1.25 14.54 18.01
C ARG A 30 -0.11 15.16 18.38
N ASP A 31 -1.04 14.34 18.87
CA ASP A 31 -2.44 14.74 19.04
C ASP A 31 -2.77 15.24 20.45
N TYR A 32 -2.02 14.78 21.45
CA TYR A 32 -2.30 15.10 22.85
C TYR A 32 -1.16 15.81 23.55
N HIS A 33 -0.02 16.00 22.88
CA HIS A 33 1.20 16.58 23.44
C HIS A 33 1.66 15.82 24.70
N ILE A 34 1.41 14.51 24.72
CA ILE A 34 1.83 13.62 25.81
C ILE A 34 3.07 12.86 25.35
N LYS A 35 4.19 13.04 26.05
CA LYS A 35 5.45 12.35 25.77
C LYS A 35 5.61 11.19 26.76
N LEU A 36 5.58 9.97 26.26
CA LEU A 36 5.81 8.76 27.04
C LEU A 36 6.88 7.90 26.38
N ASN A 37 7.59 7.17 27.20
CA ASN A 37 8.53 6.15 26.74
C ASN A 37 7.75 5.01 26.05
N ARG A 38 8.32 4.43 25.00
CA ARG A 38 7.65 3.35 24.24
C ARG A 38 7.30 2.14 25.12
N ASN A 39 8.16 1.85 26.12
CA ASN A 39 7.91 0.71 27.02
C ASN A 39 6.72 0.99 27.92
N THR A 40 6.55 2.25 28.35
CA THR A 40 5.37 2.65 29.13
C THR A 40 4.09 2.50 28.32
N VAL A 41 4.12 2.95 27.05
CA VAL A 41 2.97 2.80 26.16
C VAL A 41 2.65 1.32 25.97
N GLN A 42 3.66 0.51 25.71
CA GLN A 42 3.49 -0.94 25.53
C GLN A 42 2.86 -1.58 26.76
N ARG A 43 3.38 -1.26 27.95
CA ARG A 43 2.86 -1.79 29.21
C ARG A 43 1.39 -1.45 29.41
N ILE A 44 1.01 -0.19 29.12
CA ILE A 44 -0.39 0.25 29.24
C ILE A 44 -1.26 -0.50 28.22
N MET A 45 -0.79 -0.63 26.97
CA MET A 45 -1.55 -1.37 25.96
C MET A 45 -1.74 -2.84 26.37
N GLN A 46 -0.71 -3.46 26.94
CA GLN A 46 -0.82 -4.84 27.46
C GLN A 46 -1.80 -4.92 28.63
N LYS A 47 -1.73 -3.98 29.54
CA LYS A 47 -2.62 -3.92 30.74
C LYS A 47 -4.10 -3.93 30.34
N TYR A 48 -4.46 -3.21 29.27
CA TYR A 48 -5.84 -3.06 28.84
C TYR A 48 -6.17 -3.88 27.58
N HIS A 49 -5.29 -4.82 27.20
CA HIS A 49 -5.49 -5.71 26.03
C HIS A 49 -5.73 -4.95 24.72
N LEU A 50 -4.92 -3.92 24.49
CA LEU A 50 -5.06 -3.01 23.35
C LEU A 50 -4.00 -3.25 22.25
N GLN A 51 -3.31 -4.39 22.31
CA GLN A 51 -2.24 -4.68 21.35
C GLN A 51 -2.76 -4.70 19.91
N CYS A 52 -1.86 -4.39 19.00
CA CYS A 52 -2.16 -4.41 17.56
C CYS A 52 -2.69 -5.79 17.16
N ARG A 53 -3.80 -5.80 16.42
CA ARG A 53 -4.49 -7.03 16.02
C ARG A 53 -4.17 -7.46 14.60
N VAL A 54 -3.20 -6.79 13.96
CA VAL A 54 -2.78 -7.12 12.60
C VAL A 54 -1.84 -8.34 12.65
N LYS A 55 -2.21 -9.41 11.95
CA LYS A 55 -1.39 -10.62 11.89
C LYS A 55 -0.13 -10.39 11.07
N GLN A 56 0.98 -10.90 11.57
CA GLN A 56 2.23 -10.91 10.80
C GLN A 56 2.23 -12.09 9.83
N LYS A 57 2.59 -11.81 8.58
CA LYS A 57 2.63 -12.84 7.52
C LYS A 57 3.78 -13.81 7.69
N ARG A 58 3.52 -15.09 7.38
CA ARG A 58 4.58 -16.08 7.15
C ARG A 58 5.07 -15.95 5.70
N ARG A 59 6.36 -16.06 5.48
CA ARG A 59 6.98 -15.91 4.16
C ARG A 59 6.85 -17.18 3.32
N TRP A 60 6.40 -17.03 2.06
CA TRP A 60 6.30 -18.14 1.09
C TRP A 60 7.06 -17.79 -0.19
N LYS A 61 7.50 -18.83 -0.91
CA LYS A 61 8.22 -18.67 -2.20
C LYS A 61 7.41 -19.29 -3.34
N SER A 62 7.37 -18.64 -4.50
CA SER A 62 6.73 -19.15 -5.70
C SER A 62 7.61 -19.00 -6.95
N GLN A 63 7.37 -19.84 -7.96
CA GLN A 63 8.12 -19.86 -9.24
C GLN A 63 7.17 -19.78 -10.43
N GLY A 64 7.58 -19.09 -11.51
CA GLY A 64 6.81 -18.98 -12.75
C GLY A 64 7.61 -18.46 -13.95
N GLU A 65 7.09 -18.62 -15.16
CA GLU A 65 7.76 -18.30 -16.44
C GLU A 65 7.22 -17.04 -17.14
N SER A 66 8.05 -16.39 -17.96
CA SER A 66 7.75 -15.10 -18.58
C SER A 66 8.24 -14.96 -20.04
N VAL A 67 7.74 -13.96 -20.79
CA VAL A 67 7.96 -13.81 -22.23
C VAL A 67 8.68 -12.52 -22.66
N VAL A 68 8.33 -11.34 -22.20
CA VAL A 68 9.04 -10.10 -22.57
C VAL A 68 9.48 -9.37 -21.29
N VAL A 69 10.77 -9.20 -21.14
CA VAL A 69 11.35 -8.72 -19.89
C VAL A 69 12.06 -7.38 -20.08
N ALA A 70 11.56 -6.35 -19.38
CA ALA A 70 12.28 -5.09 -19.26
C ALA A 70 13.41 -5.24 -18.21
N PRO A 71 14.49 -4.46 -18.32
CA PRO A 71 15.55 -4.55 -17.34
C PRO A 71 15.09 -4.05 -15.96
N ASN A 72 15.74 -4.52 -14.90
CA ASN A 72 15.45 -4.06 -13.54
C ASN A 72 16.21 -2.75 -13.29
N LEU A 73 15.58 -1.64 -13.62
CA LEU A 73 16.17 -0.31 -13.45
C LEU A 73 16.06 0.18 -12.00
N LEU A 74 15.09 -0.33 -11.26
CA LEU A 74 14.88 0.07 -9.86
C LEU A 74 15.98 -0.47 -8.95
N GLN A 75 16.41 -1.72 -9.17
CA GLN A 75 17.48 -2.38 -8.40
C GLN A 75 17.28 -2.26 -6.89
N ARG A 76 16.04 -2.45 -6.43
CA ARG A 76 15.62 -2.36 -5.02
C ARG A 76 15.83 -0.98 -4.40
N GLU A 77 16.12 0.04 -5.19
CA GLU A 77 16.23 1.41 -4.68
C GLU A 77 14.81 2.00 -4.59
N PHE A 78 14.12 1.68 -3.50
CA PHE A 78 12.72 2.06 -3.27
C PHE A 78 12.58 3.47 -2.70
N HIS A 79 13.58 4.32 -2.93
CA HIS A 79 13.57 5.71 -2.50
C HIS A 79 13.60 6.61 -3.73
N ALA A 80 12.75 7.63 -3.72
CA ALA A 80 12.74 8.66 -4.77
C ALA A 80 12.90 10.02 -4.11
N SER A 81 13.61 10.92 -4.81
CA SER A 81 13.91 12.24 -4.28
C SER A 81 12.81 13.27 -4.60
N LYS A 82 11.92 12.94 -5.52
CA LYS A 82 10.83 13.85 -5.93
C LYS A 82 9.62 13.04 -6.42
N PRO A 83 8.42 13.66 -6.41
CA PRO A 83 7.23 12.99 -6.92
C PRO A 83 7.39 12.62 -8.40
N ASN A 84 6.77 11.53 -8.78
CA ASN A 84 6.70 11.05 -10.18
C ASN A 84 8.07 10.68 -10.75
N GLN A 85 9.02 10.36 -9.88
CA GLN A 85 10.32 9.84 -10.31
C GLN A 85 10.28 8.33 -10.49
N LYS A 86 9.71 7.63 -9.52
CA LYS A 86 9.61 6.17 -9.50
C LYS A 86 8.22 5.76 -9.01
N TRP A 87 7.52 4.99 -9.82
CA TRP A 87 6.26 4.35 -9.43
C TRP A 87 6.45 2.84 -9.39
N VAL A 88 5.77 2.17 -8.49
CA VAL A 88 5.69 0.71 -8.48
C VAL A 88 4.25 0.30 -8.66
N THR A 89 4.03 -0.85 -9.33
CA THR A 89 2.70 -1.35 -9.61
C THR A 89 2.64 -2.87 -9.41
N ASP A 90 1.48 -3.36 -9.02
CA ASP A 90 1.27 -4.79 -8.81
C ASP A 90 -0.23 -5.07 -8.79
N ILE A 91 -0.58 -6.34 -8.97
CA ILE A 91 -1.94 -6.83 -8.82
C ILE A 91 -1.99 -7.76 -7.61
N THR A 92 -3.02 -7.60 -6.79
CA THR A 92 -3.36 -8.59 -5.78
C THR A 92 -4.83 -8.99 -5.96
N TYR A 93 -5.24 -10.06 -5.30
CA TYR A 93 -6.63 -10.48 -5.38
C TYR A 93 -7.26 -10.50 -3.98
N ILE A 94 -8.55 -10.25 -3.97
CA ILE A 94 -9.39 -10.30 -2.76
C ILE A 94 -10.48 -11.32 -3.02
N GLN A 95 -10.42 -12.44 -2.31
CA GLN A 95 -11.41 -13.50 -2.45
C GLN A 95 -12.54 -13.26 -1.46
N TYR A 96 -13.79 -13.20 -1.96
CA TYR A 96 -14.96 -13.01 -1.10
C TYR A 96 -16.02 -14.04 -1.51
N GLY A 97 -16.38 -14.91 -0.57
CA GLY A 97 -17.25 -16.04 -0.89
C GLY A 97 -16.66 -16.88 -2.01
N PRO A 98 -17.44 -17.23 -3.05
CA PRO A 98 -16.93 -17.99 -4.18
C PRO A 98 -16.26 -17.11 -5.24
N ASP A 99 -16.27 -15.80 -5.10
CA ASP A 99 -15.82 -14.84 -6.11
C ASP A 99 -14.49 -14.22 -5.77
N THR A 100 -13.83 -13.64 -6.78
CA THR A 100 -12.54 -12.99 -6.64
C THR A 100 -12.58 -11.60 -7.30
N LEU A 101 -12.05 -10.61 -6.60
CA LEU A 101 -11.77 -9.29 -7.16
C LEU A 101 -10.27 -9.13 -7.30
N TYR A 102 -9.86 -8.52 -8.37
CA TYR A 102 -8.45 -8.22 -8.66
C TYR A 102 -8.23 -6.72 -8.49
N LEU A 103 -7.25 -6.39 -7.66
CA LEU A 103 -6.88 -5.00 -7.35
C LEU A 103 -5.53 -4.70 -7.98
N SER A 104 -5.53 -3.71 -8.87
CA SER A 104 -4.30 -3.17 -9.45
C SER A 104 -4.02 -1.84 -8.78
N THR A 105 -2.77 -1.62 -8.33
CA THR A 105 -2.38 -0.38 -7.65
C THR A 105 -1.11 0.19 -8.26
N ILE A 106 -1.01 1.52 -8.22
CA ILE A 106 0.23 2.24 -8.54
C ILE A 106 0.57 3.11 -7.33
N MET A 107 1.80 2.99 -6.86
CA MET A 107 2.32 3.74 -5.71
C MET A 107 3.49 4.61 -6.15
N ASP A 108 3.51 5.87 -5.70
CA ASP A 108 4.66 6.76 -5.90
C ASP A 108 5.66 6.52 -4.76
N LEU A 109 6.88 6.16 -5.11
CA LEU A 109 7.91 5.86 -4.10
C LEU A 109 8.45 7.11 -3.40
N PHE A 110 8.10 8.30 -3.87
CA PHE A 110 8.51 9.52 -3.18
C PHE A 110 7.90 9.60 -1.77
N ASN A 111 6.60 9.35 -1.68
CA ASN A 111 5.87 9.46 -0.41
C ASN A 111 5.02 8.23 -0.09
N ASN A 112 5.17 7.15 -0.85
CA ASN A 112 4.40 5.91 -0.72
C ASN A 112 2.90 6.11 -0.92
N GLN A 113 2.50 7.18 -1.58
CA GLN A 113 1.10 7.46 -1.87
C GLN A 113 0.56 6.50 -2.93
N ILE A 114 -0.63 5.98 -2.74
CA ILE A 114 -1.34 5.24 -3.79
C ILE A 114 -1.93 6.29 -4.74
N VAL A 115 -1.36 6.36 -5.93
CA VAL A 115 -1.74 7.35 -6.95
C VAL A 115 -3.04 6.93 -7.63
N ALA A 116 -3.16 5.64 -7.95
CA ALA A 116 -4.33 5.12 -8.65
C ALA A 116 -4.52 3.65 -8.32
N TYR A 117 -5.76 3.19 -8.42
CA TYR A 117 -6.10 1.79 -8.26
C TYR A 117 -7.38 1.47 -9.01
N LYS A 118 -7.53 0.20 -9.43
CA LYS A 118 -8.73 -0.32 -10.06
C LYS A 118 -9.06 -1.69 -9.47
N LEU A 119 -10.36 -1.97 -9.36
CA LEU A 119 -10.89 -3.25 -8.88
C LEU A 119 -11.76 -3.85 -9.99
N TYR A 120 -11.29 -4.94 -10.57
CA TYR A 120 -12.03 -5.63 -11.64
C TYR A 120 -12.26 -7.09 -11.25
N THR A 121 -13.22 -7.71 -11.92
CA THR A 121 -13.52 -9.14 -11.72
C THR A 121 -12.57 -10.04 -12.52
N HIS A 122 -11.61 -9.46 -13.22
CA HIS A 122 -10.61 -10.17 -14.03
C HIS A 122 -9.24 -9.54 -13.82
N GLN A 123 -8.19 -10.26 -14.19
CA GLN A 123 -6.81 -9.74 -14.16
C GLN A 123 -6.22 -9.66 -15.58
N GLN A 124 -7.01 -9.14 -16.50
CA GLN A 124 -6.61 -8.99 -17.89
C GLN A 124 -5.97 -7.63 -18.13
N ILE A 125 -5.43 -7.44 -19.33
CA ILE A 125 -4.68 -6.25 -19.71
C ILE A 125 -5.41 -4.93 -19.41
N PRO A 126 -6.74 -4.81 -19.65
CA PRO A 126 -7.41 -3.53 -19.32
C PRO A 126 -7.28 -3.11 -17.86
N LEU A 127 -7.17 -4.05 -16.92
CA LEU A 127 -7.00 -3.71 -15.50
C LEU A 127 -5.75 -2.85 -15.29
N VAL A 128 -4.60 -3.28 -15.84
CA VAL A 128 -3.35 -2.57 -15.62
C VAL A 128 -3.26 -1.30 -16.47
N ILE A 129 -3.82 -1.30 -17.68
CA ILE A 129 -3.83 -0.11 -18.54
C ILE A 129 -4.73 0.99 -17.94
N ASP A 130 -5.92 0.62 -17.47
CA ASP A 130 -6.84 1.60 -16.86
C ASP A 130 -6.24 2.19 -15.59
N THR A 131 -5.53 1.38 -14.80
CA THR A 131 -4.83 1.89 -13.62
C THR A 131 -3.74 2.89 -14.01
N LEU A 132 -2.95 2.56 -15.03
CA LEU A 132 -1.89 3.44 -15.52
C LEU A 132 -2.47 4.76 -16.05
N ASP A 133 -3.53 4.68 -16.84
CA ASP A 133 -4.16 5.87 -17.41
C ASP A 133 -4.71 6.80 -16.31
N GLU A 134 -5.32 6.23 -15.27
CA GLU A 134 -5.81 7.02 -14.14
C GLU A 134 -4.66 7.70 -13.39
N ALA A 135 -3.57 6.98 -13.17
CA ALA A 135 -2.40 7.56 -12.49
C ALA A 135 -1.83 8.74 -13.28
N LEU A 136 -1.71 8.58 -14.59
CA LEU A 136 -1.21 9.64 -15.47
C LEU A 136 -2.13 10.84 -15.45
N GLU A 137 -3.43 10.62 -15.53
CA GLU A 137 -4.42 11.71 -15.49
C GLU A 137 -4.32 12.48 -14.17
N LYS A 138 -4.26 11.79 -13.05
CA LYS A 138 -4.18 12.41 -11.72
C LYS A 138 -2.92 13.21 -11.51
N ARG A 139 -1.82 12.81 -12.17
CA ARG A 139 -0.51 13.47 -12.00
C ARG A 139 -0.13 14.39 -13.14
N GLY A 140 -1.06 14.67 -14.07
CA GLY A 140 -0.81 15.62 -15.16
C GLY A 140 0.12 15.11 -16.24
N ASN A 141 0.09 13.83 -16.51
CA ASN A 141 0.87 13.16 -17.55
C ASN A 141 2.38 13.43 -17.43
N PRO A 142 3.00 13.10 -16.28
CA PRO A 142 4.44 13.29 -16.12
C PRO A 142 5.20 12.40 -17.07
N LYS A 143 6.34 12.88 -17.57
CA LYS A 143 7.21 12.13 -18.49
C LYS A 143 8.44 11.62 -17.78
N GLY A 144 8.95 10.48 -18.25
CA GLY A 144 10.20 9.92 -17.75
C GLY A 144 10.05 9.17 -16.43
N VAL A 145 8.82 8.96 -15.95
CA VAL A 145 8.58 8.18 -14.72
C VAL A 145 9.03 6.75 -14.96
N ILE A 146 9.84 6.22 -14.05
CA ILE A 146 10.17 4.78 -14.06
C ILE A 146 9.00 4.06 -13.40
N ILE A 147 8.32 3.17 -14.15
CA ILE A 147 7.26 2.35 -13.58
C ILE A 147 7.73 0.90 -13.49
N HIS A 148 7.77 0.37 -12.29
CA HIS A 148 8.34 -0.94 -11.96
C HIS A 148 7.25 -1.93 -11.62
N SER A 149 7.32 -3.12 -12.24
CA SER A 149 6.39 -4.22 -12.01
C SER A 149 7.13 -5.54 -11.84
N ASP A 150 6.41 -6.59 -11.49
CA ASP A 150 6.94 -7.94 -11.63
C ASP A 150 6.86 -8.37 -13.11
N GLN A 151 7.18 -9.64 -13.37
CA GLN A 151 7.11 -10.21 -14.72
C GLN A 151 5.78 -10.94 -14.96
N GLY A 152 4.69 -10.45 -14.38
CA GLY A 152 3.37 -11.01 -14.63
C GLY A 152 2.96 -10.87 -16.09
N SER A 153 2.11 -11.77 -16.57
CA SER A 153 1.75 -11.84 -17.99
C SER A 153 1.14 -10.56 -18.53
N VAL A 154 0.36 -9.84 -17.71
CA VAL A 154 -0.26 -8.57 -18.15
C VAL A 154 0.78 -7.48 -18.33
N TYR A 155 1.82 -7.47 -17.52
CA TYR A 155 2.94 -6.52 -17.66
C TYR A 155 3.86 -6.84 -18.82
N UNK A 156 3.93 -7.89 -19.08
CA UNK A 156 4.56 -8.30 -20.01
C UNK A 156 3.97 -8.21 -21.19
N SER A 157 2.85 -7.86 -21.36
CA SER A 157 2.07 -7.81 -22.60
C SER A 157 2.56 -6.68 -23.50
N TYR A 158 2.40 -6.90 -24.78
CA TYR A 158 2.74 -5.92 -25.79
C TYR A 158 1.93 -4.62 -25.58
N ALA A 159 0.63 -4.77 -25.30
CA ALA A 159 -0.27 -3.62 -25.13
C ALA A 159 0.15 -2.73 -23.95
N TYR A 160 0.53 -3.34 -22.83
CA TYR A 160 0.96 -2.57 -21.66
C TYR A 160 2.30 -1.86 -21.92
N GLN A 161 3.26 -2.58 -22.49
CA GLN A 161 4.57 -2.01 -22.81
C GLN A 161 4.48 -0.89 -23.85
N ASN A 162 3.58 -1.04 -24.84
CA ASN A 162 3.32 0.03 -25.80
C ASN A 162 2.72 1.26 -25.14
N ARG A 163 1.80 1.07 -24.19
CA ARG A 163 1.19 2.22 -23.49
C ARG A 163 2.26 2.98 -22.70
N ILE A 164 3.16 2.27 -22.03
CA ILE A 164 4.28 2.88 -21.31
C ILE A 164 5.12 3.74 -22.28
N LYS A 165 5.44 3.18 -23.44
CA LYS A 165 6.26 3.87 -24.46
C LYS A 165 5.52 5.11 -25.01
N GLU A 166 4.25 4.95 -25.36
CA GLU A 166 3.42 6.05 -25.89
C GLU A 166 3.33 7.22 -24.92
N LYS A 167 3.29 6.93 -23.64
CA LYS A 167 3.17 7.96 -22.59
C LYS A 167 4.51 8.49 -22.11
N ASN A 168 5.62 8.10 -22.77
CA ASN A 168 6.97 8.56 -22.44
C ASN A 168 7.39 8.18 -21.02
N LEU A 169 7.00 6.98 -20.60
CA LEU A 169 7.43 6.39 -19.33
C LEU A 169 8.54 5.41 -19.59
N VAL A 170 9.18 4.95 -18.52
CA VAL A 170 10.30 4.01 -18.58
C VAL A 170 9.91 2.74 -17.85
N SER A 171 9.91 1.61 -18.54
CA SER A 171 9.54 0.32 -17.97
C SER A 171 10.69 -0.29 -17.18
N SER A 172 10.40 -0.80 -16.00
CA SER A 172 11.34 -1.55 -15.18
C SER A 172 10.65 -2.80 -14.66
N MET A 173 11.37 -3.93 -14.63
CA MET A 173 10.78 -5.18 -14.14
C MET A 173 11.70 -5.87 -13.14
N SER A 174 11.10 -6.46 -12.10
CA SER A 174 11.83 -7.27 -11.14
C SER A 174 12.41 -8.51 -11.83
N ARG A 175 13.48 -9.03 -11.25
CA ARG A 175 14.11 -10.26 -11.72
C ARG A 175 13.15 -11.43 -11.46
N ARG A 176 13.18 -12.38 -12.38
CA ARG A 176 12.30 -13.55 -12.31
C ARG A 176 12.47 -14.28 -10.97
N GLY A 177 11.34 -14.55 -10.34
CA GLY A 177 11.31 -15.31 -9.09
C GLY A 177 11.88 -14.57 -7.88
N ASN A 178 12.11 -13.27 -8.00
CA ASN A 178 12.72 -12.49 -6.91
C ASN A 178 11.72 -11.51 -6.33
N CYS A 179 11.00 -11.94 -5.31
CA CYS A 179 9.94 -11.15 -4.66
C CYS A 179 10.47 -9.89 -3.97
N TRP A 180 11.75 -9.84 -3.62
CA TRP A 180 12.34 -8.66 -2.98
C TRP A 180 12.41 -7.46 -3.91
N ASP A 181 12.41 -7.72 -5.23
CA ASP A 181 12.52 -6.64 -6.22
C ASP A 181 11.25 -5.78 -6.30
N ASN A 182 10.13 -6.22 -5.72
CA ASN A 182 8.88 -5.45 -5.71
C ASN A 182 8.28 -5.40 -4.30
N ALA A 183 9.12 -5.40 -3.28
CA ALA A 183 8.71 -5.60 -1.88
C ALA A 183 7.81 -4.49 -1.34
N VAL A 184 7.99 -3.24 -1.78
CA VAL A 184 7.26 -2.10 -1.21
C VAL A 184 5.77 -2.21 -1.53
N ILE A 185 5.41 -2.48 -2.79
CA ILE A 185 3.99 -2.58 -3.16
C ILE A 185 3.36 -3.86 -2.58
N GLU A 186 4.14 -4.94 -2.48
CA GLU A 186 3.68 -6.16 -1.84
C GLU A 186 3.37 -5.93 -0.36
N SER A 187 4.18 -5.12 0.32
CA SER A 187 3.92 -4.73 1.71
C SER A 187 2.62 -3.94 1.82
N PHE A 188 2.35 -3.04 0.88
CA PHE A 188 1.09 -2.29 0.86
C PHE A 188 -0.10 -3.24 0.72
N HIS A 189 -0.04 -4.17 -0.23
CA HIS A 189 -1.13 -5.15 -0.41
C HIS A 189 -1.35 -6.00 0.85
N SER A 190 -0.26 -6.36 1.51
CA SER A 190 -0.32 -7.10 2.77
C SER A 190 -1.00 -6.28 3.87
N ASN A 191 -0.68 -4.99 3.96
CA ASN A 191 -1.29 -4.09 4.93
C ASN A 191 -2.80 -3.95 4.68
N LEU A 192 -3.21 -3.81 3.43
CA LEU A 192 -4.63 -3.75 3.08
C LEU A 192 -5.35 -5.00 3.58
N LYS A 193 -4.82 -6.17 3.26
CA LYS A 193 -5.48 -7.44 3.62
C LYS A 193 -5.53 -7.64 5.13
N SER A 194 -4.44 -7.33 5.84
CA SER A 194 -4.37 -7.58 7.27
C SER A 194 -5.03 -6.48 8.11
N GLU A 195 -4.99 -5.23 7.67
CA GLU A 195 -5.58 -4.12 8.44
C GLU A 195 -7.07 -3.96 8.18
N GLU A 196 -7.54 -4.24 6.95
CA GLU A 196 -8.94 -4.04 6.59
C GLU A 196 -9.75 -5.33 6.62
N PHE A 197 -9.19 -6.44 6.13
CA PHE A 197 -9.97 -7.64 5.83
C PHE A 197 -9.71 -8.83 6.74
N GLN A 198 -8.74 -8.78 7.64
CA GLN A 198 -8.33 -9.95 8.41
C GLN A 198 -9.47 -10.58 9.22
N TYR A 199 -10.32 -9.75 9.82
CA TYR A 199 -11.41 -10.20 10.70
C TYR A 199 -12.78 -10.11 10.05
N VAL A 200 -12.82 -9.86 8.75
CA VAL A 200 -14.08 -9.72 8.01
C VAL A 200 -14.52 -11.09 7.50
N LYS A 201 -15.79 -11.41 7.67
CA LYS A 201 -16.39 -12.61 7.07
C LYS A 201 -16.76 -12.28 5.62
N PHE A 202 -15.89 -12.62 4.69
CA PHE A 202 -16.08 -12.30 3.28
C PHE A 202 -17.37 -12.87 2.70
N ASN A 203 -17.84 -14.03 3.21
CA ASN A 203 -19.05 -14.65 2.71
C ASN A 203 -20.30 -13.79 2.96
N SER A 204 -20.22 -12.84 3.88
CA SER A 204 -21.35 -11.96 4.21
C SER A 204 -21.29 -10.63 3.46
N LEU A 205 -20.24 -10.39 2.65
CA LEU A 205 -20.08 -9.13 1.94
C LEU A 205 -20.54 -9.23 0.50
N SER A 206 -21.22 -8.19 0.02
CA SER A 206 -21.52 -8.03 -1.40
C SER A 206 -20.29 -7.47 -2.13
N LEU A 207 -20.30 -7.53 -3.44
CA LEU A 207 -19.27 -6.93 -4.30
C LEU A 207 -19.10 -5.44 -3.98
N GLU A 208 -20.21 -4.72 -3.85
CA GLU A 208 -20.19 -3.29 -3.58
C GLU A 208 -19.60 -2.98 -2.20
N GLU A 209 -19.89 -3.82 -1.21
CA GLU A 209 -19.33 -3.66 0.13
C GLU A 209 -17.82 -3.87 0.14
N VAL A 210 -17.32 -4.85 -0.62
CA VAL A 210 -15.87 -5.08 -0.75
C VAL A 210 -15.22 -3.89 -1.42
N LYS A 211 -15.81 -3.37 -2.51
CA LYS A 211 -15.30 -2.19 -3.21
C LYS A 211 -15.26 -0.96 -2.29
N ASP A 212 -16.33 -0.75 -1.51
CA ASP A 212 -16.40 0.37 -0.57
C ASP A 212 -15.31 0.27 0.49
N ARG A 213 -15.04 -0.93 1.00
CA ARG A 213 -14.00 -1.14 2.01
C ARG A 213 -12.62 -0.83 1.44
N VAL A 214 -12.35 -1.23 0.20
CA VAL A 214 -11.09 -0.90 -0.46
C VAL A 214 -10.97 0.61 -0.63
N ASP A 215 -12.02 1.27 -1.11
CA ASP A 215 -12.03 2.74 -1.28
C ASP A 215 -11.74 3.45 0.05
N GLN A 216 -12.37 3.00 1.13
CA GLN A 216 -12.15 3.57 2.47
C GLN A 216 -10.71 3.35 2.94
N PHE A 217 -10.15 2.15 2.68
CA PHE A 217 -8.77 1.87 3.07
C PHE A 217 -7.80 2.75 2.30
N MET A 218 -8.04 2.98 1.00
CA MET A 218 -7.15 3.83 0.18
C MET A 218 -7.13 5.26 0.71
N ARG A 219 -8.29 5.81 1.07
CA ARG A 219 -8.38 7.15 1.68
C ARG A 219 -7.66 7.18 3.04
N TYR A 220 -7.92 6.19 3.87
CA TYR A 220 -7.26 6.06 5.17
C TYR A 220 -5.73 5.96 4.99
N TYR A 221 -5.28 5.11 4.07
CA TYR A 221 -3.85 4.89 3.84
C TYR A 221 -3.15 6.19 3.42
N ASN A 222 -3.74 6.91 2.46
CA ASN A 222 -3.12 8.13 1.93
C ASN A 222 -3.21 9.31 2.90
N ASP A 223 -4.35 9.45 3.60
CA ASP A 223 -4.67 10.68 4.33
C ASP A 223 -4.50 10.57 5.84
N GLU A 224 -4.56 9.37 6.41
CA GLU A 224 -4.61 9.20 7.87
C GLU A 224 -3.55 8.27 8.43
N ARG A 225 -3.12 7.25 7.68
CA ARG A 225 -2.19 6.22 8.18
C ARG A 225 -0.77 6.76 8.23
N ILE A 226 -0.21 6.84 9.45
CA ILE A 226 1.17 7.29 9.62
C ILE A 226 2.14 6.15 9.32
N GLN A 227 3.33 6.50 8.82
CA GLN A 227 4.37 5.53 8.48
C GLN A 227 5.71 5.98 9.07
N GLU A 228 6.41 5.05 9.71
CA GLU A 228 7.72 5.33 10.32
C GLU A 228 8.70 5.86 9.27
N LYS A 229 8.70 5.26 8.07
CA LYS A 229 9.59 5.66 6.96
C LYS A 229 9.37 7.10 6.52
N LEU A 230 8.18 7.65 6.78
CA LEU A 230 7.82 9.02 6.41
C LEU A 230 7.89 9.95 7.63
N GLY A 231 8.67 9.59 8.64
CA GLY A 231 8.78 10.38 9.86
C GLY A 231 7.48 10.40 10.66
N TYR A 232 6.70 9.34 10.58
CA TYR A 232 5.39 9.22 11.22
C TYR A 232 4.38 10.22 10.65
N HIS A 233 4.54 10.57 9.37
CA HIS A 233 3.54 11.33 8.61
C HIS A 233 2.77 10.40 7.69
N THR A 234 1.63 10.87 7.22
CA THR A 234 0.89 10.17 6.17
C THR A 234 1.55 10.46 4.81
N PRO A 235 1.27 9.65 3.78
CA PRO A 235 1.76 9.97 2.44
C PRO A 235 1.43 11.39 1.98
N ILE A 236 0.19 11.84 2.17
CA ILE A 236 -0.23 13.19 1.75
C ILE A 236 0.54 14.25 2.55
N GLU A 237 0.65 14.09 3.87
CA GLU A 237 1.40 15.03 4.71
C GLU A 237 2.86 15.15 4.27
N PHE A 238 3.50 14.00 4.03
CA PHE A 238 4.90 13.97 3.60
C PHE A 238 5.07 14.69 2.26
N GLY A 239 4.16 14.44 1.31
CA GLY A 239 4.18 15.10 0.01
C GLY A 239 4.03 16.62 0.13
N ASP A 240 3.12 17.08 0.99
CA ASP A 240 2.87 18.51 1.21
C ASP A 240 4.08 19.19 1.87
N MET A 241 4.75 18.52 2.80
CA MET A 241 5.94 19.06 3.49
C MET A 241 7.11 19.26 2.52
N ALA A 242 7.19 18.42 1.47
CA ALA A 242 8.29 18.45 0.51
C ALA A 242 8.02 19.42 -0.66
N ALA A 243 6.80 19.94 -0.76
CA ALA A 243 6.42 20.85 -1.84
C ALA A 243 7.01 22.25 -1.66
#